data_25ab795629b9d247360fcff2aaf631e5
#
_entry.id   25ab795629b9d247360fcff2aaf631e5
#
_cell.length_a   1.000
_cell.length_b   1.000
_cell.length_c   1.000
_cell.angle_alpha   90.00
_cell.angle_beta   90.00
_cell.angle_gamma   90.00
#
_symmetry.space_group_name_H-M   'P 1'
#
loop_
_entity.id
_entity.type
_entity.pdbx_description
1 polymer ?
#
loop_
_entity_poly.entity_id
_entity_poly.type
_entity_poly.pdbx_seq_one_letter_code
_entity_poly.pdbx_strand_id
1 'polypeptide(L)'
;RVTVGTDTQGSEVFRAISQWMVIDLHTHRPSRNPMLYERFDGSKAPFELDCDLGRQKQFDDTLDQLPKYHPTILYSDADFNGHINNISYVSWMLDALPNDFRDHYKVTEIDISYTSETQREDQITVHSALVSSDGLHAEEPELMHKIEKLNKEGEIQTVSLARTVWRKRDSVHQ
;
A
#
# COMPACT_ATOMS: atom_id res chain seq x y z
N ARG A 1 -15.36 -0.16 -0.38
CA ARG A 1 -15.62 -1.51 0.17
C ARG A 1 -14.96 -1.64 1.52
N VAL A 2 -15.68 -2.22 2.49
CA VAL A 2 -15.13 -2.63 3.79
C VAL A 2 -15.03 -4.14 3.82
N THR A 3 -13.92 -4.63 4.35
CA THR A 3 -13.71 -6.05 4.62
C THR A 3 -13.28 -6.17 6.08
N VAL A 4 -13.96 -7.03 6.85
CA VAL A 4 -13.63 -7.30 8.24
C VAL A 4 -13.29 -8.78 8.37
N GLY A 5 -12.15 -9.08 8.97
CA GLY A 5 -11.77 -10.44 9.33
C GLY A 5 -11.99 -10.67 10.81
N THR A 6 -12.54 -11.83 11.15
CA THR A 6 -12.81 -12.22 12.54
C THR A 6 -12.10 -13.52 12.86
N ASP A 7 -11.78 -13.72 14.15
CA ASP A 7 -11.28 -15.00 14.66
C ASP A 7 -12.44 -16.02 14.80
N THR A 8 -12.14 -17.20 15.28
CA THR A 8 -13.11 -18.30 15.49
C THR A 8 -14.15 -18.00 16.57
N GLN A 9 -13.93 -16.95 17.38
CA GLN A 9 -14.85 -16.50 18.42
C GLN A 9 -15.69 -15.30 17.98
N GLY A 10 -15.48 -14.80 16.73
CA GLY A 10 -16.19 -13.67 16.18
C GLY A 10 -15.59 -12.31 16.52
N SER A 11 -14.43 -12.26 17.19
CA SER A 11 -13.74 -11.02 17.49
C SER A 11 -13.03 -10.48 16.23
N GLU A 12 -13.13 -9.18 15.98
CA GLU A 12 -12.47 -8.53 14.84
C GLU A 12 -10.95 -8.60 15.00
N VAL A 13 -10.26 -9.13 14.01
CA VAL A 13 -8.79 -9.24 13.96
C VAL A 13 -8.16 -8.29 12.96
N PHE A 14 -8.91 -7.90 11.92
CA PHE A 14 -8.49 -6.83 11.01
C PHE A 14 -9.68 -6.17 10.33
N ARG A 15 -9.48 -4.94 9.89
CA ARG A 15 -10.40 -4.20 9.04
C ARG A 15 -9.65 -3.59 7.87
N ALA A 16 -10.19 -3.77 6.65
CA ALA A 16 -9.66 -3.14 5.46
C ALA A 16 -10.75 -2.30 4.79
N ILE A 17 -10.38 -1.10 4.37
CA ILE A 17 -11.24 -0.18 3.63
C ILE A 17 -10.57 0.08 2.30
N SER A 18 -11.33 -0.09 1.21
CA SER A 18 -10.82 0.17 -0.14
C SER A 18 -11.78 1.07 -0.91
N GLN A 19 -11.22 2.10 -1.53
CA GLN A 19 -11.91 2.94 -2.47
C GLN A 19 -11.54 2.52 -3.88
N TRP A 20 -12.54 2.28 -4.70
CA TRP A 20 -12.36 1.87 -6.09
C TRP A 20 -12.95 2.93 -7.00
N MET A 21 -12.28 3.15 -8.12
CA MET A 21 -12.71 4.07 -9.15
C MET A 21 -12.90 3.31 -10.46
N VAL A 22 -14.00 3.56 -11.14
CA VAL A 22 -14.19 3.05 -12.50
C VAL A 22 -13.46 3.98 -13.47
N ILE A 23 -12.53 3.44 -14.23
CA ILE A 23 -11.73 4.17 -15.21
C ILE A 23 -12.21 3.79 -16.60
N ASP A 24 -12.37 4.78 -17.46
CA ASP A 24 -12.58 4.58 -18.89
C ASP A 24 -11.28 4.11 -19.55
N LEU A 25 -11.31 2.94 -20.19
CA LEU A 25 -10.10 2.30 -20.75
C LEU A 25 -9.48 3.05 -21.94
N HIS A 26 -10.23 3.92 -22.61
CA HIS A 26 -9.72 4.69 -23.75
C HIS A 26 -9.09 6.00 -23.33
N THR A 27 -9.68 6.65 -22.32
CA THR A 27 -9.23 7.97 -21.87
C THR A 27 -8.35 7.91 -20.64
N HIS A 28 -8.27 6.75 -19.96
CA HIS A 28 -7.60 6.55 -18.65
C HIS A 28 -8.09 7.54 -17.58
N ARG A 29 -9.32 8.04 -17.71
CA ARG A 29 -9.92 8.99 -16.78
C ARG A 29 -11.05 8.34 -15.98
N PRO A 30 -11.37 8.88 -14.78
CA PRO A 30 -12.52 8.43 -14.02
C PRO A 30 -13.78 8.51 -14.85
N SER A 31 -14.50 7.39 -14.96
CA SER A 31 -15.79 7.36 -15.63
C SER A 31 -16.84 8.09 -14.79
N ARG A 32 -17.63 8.95 -15.44
CA ARG A 32 -18.77 9.64 -14.80
C ARG A 32 -20.11 8.99 -15.14
N ASN A 33 -20.11 7.79 -15.74
CA ASN A 33 -21.33 7.11 -16.13
C ASN A 33 -22.10 6.60 -14.89
N PRO A 34 -23.29 7.16 -14.56
CA PRO A 34 -24.04 6.77 -13.36
C PRO A 34 -24.41 5.28 -13.34
N MET A 35 -24.73 4.69 -14.50
CA MET A 35 -25.14 3.29 -14.60
C MET A 35 -24.05 2.31 -14.11
N LEU A 36 -22.77 2.70 -14.16
CA LEU A 36 -21.68 1.88 -13.65
C LEU A 36 -21.65 1.87 -12.12
N TYR A 37 -22.09 2.97 -11.49
CA TYR A 37 -22.09 3.12 -10.04
C TYR A 37 -23.36 2.58 -9.38
N GLU A 38 -24.48 2.50 -10.09
CA GLU A 38 -25.74 1.92 -9.58
C GLU A 38 -25.60 0.46 -9.14
N ARG A 39 -24.66 -0.28 -9.76
CA ARG A 39 -24.34 -1.66 -9.38
C ARG A 39 -23.57 -1.78 -8.06
N PHE A 40 -22.98 -0.68 -7.60
CA PHE A 40 -22.19 -0.61 -6.35
C PHE A 40 -22.96 0.16 -5.29
N ASP A 41 -24.22 -0.24 -5.03
CA ASP A 41 -25.06 0.38 -4.03
C ASP A 41 -24.44 0.25 -2.62
N GLY A 42 -23.79 1.33 -2.17
CA GLY A 42 -23.19 1.44 -0.85
C GLY A 42 -24.23 1.59 0.27
N SER A 43 -25.51 1.83 -0.05
CA SER A 43 -26.58 1.99 0.95
C SER A 43 -26.86 0.70 1.74
N LYS A 44 -26.39 -0.44 1.24
CA LYS A 44 -26.48 -1.76 1.88
C LYS A 44 -25.25 -2.13 2.70
N ALA A 45 -24.29 -1.22 2.87
CA ALA A 45 -23.16 -1.47 3.74
C ALA A 45 -23.66 -1.64 5.19
N PRO A 46 -23.28 -2.74 5.89
CA PRO A 46 -23.78 -3.02 7.23
C PRO A 46 -23.19 -2.10 8.32
N PHE A 47 -22.36 -1.14 7.94
CA PHE A 47 -21.70 -0.21 8.86
C PHE A 47 -21.63 1.20 8.26
N GLU A 48 -21.73 2.21 9.11
CA GLU A 48 -21.29 3.55 8.75
C GLU A 48 -19.78 3.53 8.53
N LEU A 49 -19.37 4.04 7.35
CA LEU A 49 -17.96 4.24 7.04
C LEU A 49 -17.52 5.54 7.69
N ASP A 50 -17.21 5.50 8.97
CA ASP A 50 -16.51 6.60 9.63
C ASP A 50 -15.00 6.44 9.38
N CYS A 51 -14.59 6.60 8.12
CA CYS A 51 -13.20 6.70 7.76
C CYS A 51 -13.05 7.79 6.72
N ASP A 52 -12.39 8.84 7.12
CA ASP A 52 -11.82 9.78 6.20
C ASP A 52 -10.61 9.10 5.51
N LEU A 53 -10.86 8.52 4.31
CA LEU A 53 -9.78 8.14 3.39
C LEU A 53 -9.15 9.43 2.86
N GLY A 54 -8.65 10.27 3.77
CA GLY A 54 -8.09 11.58 3.49
C GLY A 54 -7.09 11.55 2.33
N ARG A 55 -6.72 12.72 1.83
CA ARG A 55 -5.64 12.81 0.84
C ARG A 55 -4.41 12.16 1.43
N GLN A 56 -3.90 11.13 0.75
CA GLN A 56 -2.65 10.50 1.11
C GLN A 56 -1.56 11.59 1.23
N LYS A 57 -0.83 11.55 2.33
CA LYS A 57 0.31 12.44 2.54
C LYS A 57 1.32 12.20 1.41
N GLN A 58 1.84 13.28 0.84
CA GLN A 58 2.94 13.19 -0.11
C GLN A 58 4.19 12.67 0.62
N PHE A 59 5.01 11.90 -0.10
CA PHE A 59 6.30 11.47 0.42
C PHE A 59 7.18 12.71 0.62
N ASP A 60 7.73 12.86 1.81
CA ASP A 60 8.60 13.98 2.17
C ASP A 60 10.07 13.52 2.05
N ASP A 61 10.75 14.03 1.03
CA ASP A 61 12.15 13.69 0.75
C ASP A 61 13.12 14.28 1.80
N THR A 62 12.66 15.11 2.75
CA THR A 62 13.46 15.67 3.84
C THR A 62 13.51 14.77 5.08
N LEU A 63 12.67 13.73 5.14
CA LEU A 63 12.66 12.75 6.22
C LEU A 63 13.93 11.88 6.20
N ASP A 64 14.23 11.25 7.34
CA ASP A 64 15.32 10.28 7.45
C ASP A 64 15.04 9.05 6.63
N GLN A 65 15.80 8.89 5.54
CA GLN A 65 15.56 7.86 4.53
C GLN A 65 16.36 6.59 4.83
N LEU A 66 15.69 5.47 4.67
CA LEU A 66 16.32 4.15 4.65
C LEU A 66 17.00 3.91 3.28
N PRO A 67 17.91 2.92 3.18
CA PRO A 67 18.49 2.52 1.92
C PRO A 67 17.41 2.18 0.89
N LYS A 68 17.60 2.63 -0.35
CA LYS A 68 16.67 2.30 -1.45
C LYS A 68 16.68 0.81 -1.73
N TYR A 69 15.51 0.26 -2.00
CA TYR A 69 15.35 -1.13 -2.37
C TYR A 69 14.93 -1.26 -3.84
N HIS A 70 15.54 -2.19 -4.55
CA HIS A 70 15.28 -2.46 -5.96
C HIS A 70 14.80 -3.91 -6.13
N PRO A 71 13.50 -4.17 -6.05
CA PRO A 71 12.97 -5.52 -6.24
C PRO A 71 13.15 -5.98 -7.69
N THR A 72 13.34 -7.27 -7.87
CA THR A 72 13.20 -7.92 -9.17
C THR A 72 11.74 -8.27 -9.38
N ILE A 73 11.15 -7.80 -10.49
CA ILE A 73 9.79 -8.19 -10.86
C ILE A 73 9.79 -9.63 -11.33
N LEU A 74 9.01 -10.48 -10.67
CA LEU A 74 8.87 -11.89 -11.00
C LEU A 74 7.66 -12.11 -11.92
N TYR A 75 7.66 -13.25 -12.63
CA TYR A 75 6.51 -13.64 -13.45
C TYR A 75 5.20 -13.71 -12.66
N SER A 76 5.27 -14.17 -11.41
CA SER A 76 4.15 -14.28 -10.48
C SER A 76 3.60 -12.94 -9.98
N ASP A 77 4.35 -11.85 -10.14
CA ASP A 77 3.88 -10.52 -9.76
C ASP A 77 2.82 -9.98 -10.73
N ALA A 78 2.80 -10.48 -11.96
CA ALA A 78 1.84 -10.03 -12.96
C ALA A 78 0.51 -10.79 -12.88
N ASP A 79 -0.58 -10.04 -13.00
CA ASP A 79 -1.92 -10.58 -13.15
C ASP A 79 -2.20 -11.07 -14.59
N PHE A 80 -3.42 -11.57 -14.83
CA PHE A 80 -3.82 -12.06 -16.16
C PHE A 80 -3.93 -10.95 -17.22
N ASN A 81 -3.99 -9.67 -16.82
CA ASN A 81 -3.98 -8.53 -17.73
C ASN A 81 -2.54 -8.10 -18.09
N GLY A 82 -1.53 -8.71 -17.48
CA GLY A 82 -0.12 -8.37 -17.67
C GLY A 82 0.37 -7.20 -16.80
N HIS A 83 -0.49 -6.65 -15.94
CA HIS A 83 -0.14 -5.62 -14.99
C HIS A 83 0.36 -6.22 -13.69
N ILE A 84 1.20 -5.49 -12.98
CA ILE A 84 1.68 -5.92 -11.67
C ILE A 84 0.56 -5.86 -10.64
N ASN A 85 0.38 -6.98 -9.92
CA ASN A 85 -0.64 -7.13 -8.89
C ASN A 85 -0.38 -6.16 -7.73
N ASN A 86 -1.44 -5.57 -7.20
CA ASN A 86 -1.39 -4.65 -6.06
C ASN A 86 -0.68 -5.23 -4.82
N ILE A 87 -0.74 -6.55 -4.62
CA ILE A 87 -0.06 -7.22 -3.49
C ILE A 87 1.47 -7.13 -3.60
N SER A 88 2.01 -7.11 -4.82
CA SER A 88 3.46 -7.01 -5.04
C SER A 88 4.03 -5.70 -4.53
N TYR A 89 3.29 -4.59 -4.67
CA TYR A 89 3.71 -3.29 -4.12
C TYR A 89 3.81 -3.33 -2.59
N VAL A 90 2.83 -4.00 -1.93
CA VAL A 90 2.88 -4.19 -0.48
C VAL A 90 4.09 -5.03 -0.08
N SER A 91 4.32 -6.14 -0.78
CA SER A 91 5.47 -7.01 -0.52
C SER A 91 6.79 -6.24 -0.67
N TRP A 92 6.96 -5.48 -1.74
CA TRP A 92 8.17 -4.69 -1.98
C TRP A 92 8.42 -3.63 -0.91
N MET A 93 7.36 -2.96 -0.43
CA MET A 93 7.50 -2.01 0.69
C MET A 93 7.95 -2.70 1.97
N LEU A 94 7.40 -3.87 2.27
CA LEU A 94 7.77 -4.63 3.45
C LEU A 94 9.21 -5.19 3.33
N ASP A 95 9.59 -5.65 2.14
CA ASP A 95 10.93 -6.19 1.88
C ASP A 95 12.03 -5.11 1.81
N ALA A 96 11.64 -3.84 1.61
CA ALA A 96 12.56 -2.71 1.69
C ALA A 96 13.05 -2.43 3.14
N LEU A 97 12.42 -3.02 4.14
CA LEU A 97 12.75 -2.79 5.55
C LEU A 97 13.76 -3.81 6.05
N PRO A 98 14.64 -3.44 7.01
CA PRO A 98 15.62 -4.36 7.58
C PRO A 98 14.97 -5.61 8.19
N ASN A 99 15.56 -6.78 7.98
CA ASN A 99 15.04 -8.04 8.53
C ASN A 99 14.92 -8.00 10.04
N ASP A 100 15.95 -7.48 10.73
CA ASP A 100 15.94 -7.33 12.19
C ASP A 100 14.74 -6.51 12.67
N PHE A 101 14.41 -5.43 11.97
CA PHE A 101 13.20 -4.65 12.28
C PHE A 101 11.93 -5.51 12.10
N ARG A 102 11.79 -6.22 11.00
CA ARG A 102 10.63 -7.07 10.69
C ARG A 102 10.47 -8.24 11.67
N ASP A 103 11.58 -8.75 12.20
CA ASP A 103 11.56 -9.84 13.17
C ASP A 103 10.97 -9.37 14.51
N HIS A 104 11.22 -8.11 14.89
CA HIS A 104 10.79 -7.54 16.17
C HIS A 104 9.49 -6.74 16.11
N TYR A 105 9.05 -6.34 14.91
CA TYR A 105 7.85 -5.53 14.73
C TYR A 105 6.85 -6.21 13.81
N LYS A 106 5.58 -5.92 14.03
CA LYS A 106 4.46 -6.27 13.14
C LYS A 106 3.82 -5.01 12.61
N VAL A 107 3.44 -5.01 11.34
CA VAL A 107 2.64 -3.93 10.77
C VAL A 107 1.23 -4.00 11.34
N THR A 108 0.72 -2.86 11.80
CA THR A 108 -0.63 -2.74 12.38
C THR A 108 -1.55 -1.92 11.49
N GLU A 109 -0.98 -1.02 10.67
CA GLU A 109 -1.74 -0.21 9.72
C GLU A 109 -0.97 -0.07 8.41
N ILE A 110 -1.68 -0.19 7.30
CA ILE A 110 -1.19 0.13 5.96
C ILE A 110 -2.23 1.03 5.29
N ASP A 111 -1.81 2.23 4.89
CA ASP A 111 -2.55 3.10 4.00
C ASP A 111 -1.76 3.21 2.69
N ILE A 112 -2.37 2.81 1.58
CA ILE A 112 -1.70 2.75 0.28
C ILE A 112 -2.58 3.30 -0.83
N SER A 113 -2.00 4.13 -1.70
CA SER A 113 -2.60 4.61 -2.95
C SER A 113 -1.78 4.15 -4.14
N TYR A 114 -2.47 3.63 -5.13
CA TYR A 114 -1.90 3.27 -6.42
C TYR A 114 -2.20 4.40 -7.41
N THR A 115 -1.15 5.00 -7.97
CA THR A 115 -1.27 6.19 -8.82
C THR A 115 -1.05 5.90 -10.30
N SER A 116 -0.37 4.81 -10.60
CA SER A 116 -0.11 4.37 -11.98
C SER A 116 0.13 2.86 -12.02
N GLU A 117 -0.06 2.27 -13.19
CA GLU A 117 0.19 0.86 -13.46
C GLU A 117 1.70 0.62 -13.70
N THR A 118 2.15 -0.59 -13.37
CA THR A 118 3.52 -1.07 -13.61
C THR A 118 3.48 -2.28 -14.51
N GLN A 119 4.45 -2.38 -15.42
CA GLN A 119 4.64 -3.51 -16.32
C GLN A 119 5.88 -4.32 -15.92
N ARG A 120 6.00 -5.55 -16.45
CA ARG A 120 7.10 -6.46 -16.07
C ARG A 120 8.49 -5.94 -16.42
N GLU A 121 8.57 -5.09 -17.43
CA GLU A 121 9.83 -4.56 -17.95
C GLU A 121 10.28 -3.29 -17.25
N ASP A 122 9.43 -2.72 -16.39
CA ASP A 122 9.78 -1.52 -15.63
C ASP A 122 10.82 -1.87 -14.53
N GLN A 123 11.68 -0.91 -14.22
CA GLN A 123 12.60 -1.03 -13.10
C GLN A 123 12.01 -0.31 -11.89
N ILE A 124 11.93 -1.00 -10.76
CA ILE A 124 11.29 -0.50 -9.56
C ILE A 124 12.32 0.01 -8.55
N THR A 125 12.01 1.13 -7.94
CA THR A 125 12.72 1.66 -6.78
C THR A 125 11.74 1.94 -5.67
N VAL A 126 11.98 1.36 -4.50
CA VAL A 126 11.23 1.63 -3.28
C VAL A 126 12.05 2.56 -2.40
N HIS A 127 11.43 3.66 -2.02
CA HIS A 127 11.93 4.62 -1.04
C HIS A 127 11.12 4.47 0.24
N SER A 128 11.80 4.39 1.37
CA SER A 128 11.17 4.35 2.69
C SER A 128 11.81 5.41 3.58
N ALA A 129 11.01 6.14 4.34
CA ALA A 129 11.48 7.19 5.22
C ALA A 129 10.76 7.12 6.57
N LEU A 130 11.47 7.42 7.64
CA LEU A 130 10.95 7.47 9.00
C LEU A 130 10.20 8.79 9.22
N VAL A 131 8.98 8.70 9.73
CA VAL A 131 8.17 9.87 10.12
C VAL A 131 8.49 10.28 11.56
N SER A 132 8.73 9.30 12.44
CA SER A 132 9.00 9.54 13.85
C SER A 132 10.48 9.83 14.09
N SER A 133 10.77 10.83 14.93
CA SER A 133 12.13 11.21 15.34
C SER A 133 12.88 10.13 16.11
N ASP A 134 12.16 9.18 16.71
CA ASP A 134 12.72 8.12 17.56
C ASP A 134 13.26 6.93 16.76
N GLY A 135 13.20 7.02 15.42
CA GLY A 135 13.77 6.04 14.51
C GLY A 135 12.98 4.72 14.47
N LEU A 136 13.62 3.69 13.89
CA LEU A 136 13.04 2.34 13.77
C LEU A 136 12.81 1.64 15.12
N HIS A 137 13.41 2.12 16.19
CA HIS A 137 13.31 1.51 17.53
C HIS A 137 12.22 2.15 18.41
N ALA A 138 11.45 3.11 17.88
CA ALA A 138 10.28 3.67 18.55
C ALA A 138 9.32 2.57 19.00
N GLU A 139 8.42 2.87 19.92
CA GLU A 139 7.39 1.92 20.36
C GLU A 139 6.39 1.64 19.22
N GLU A 140 6.01 2.68 18.51
CA GLU A 140 5.16 2.63 17.31
C GLU A 140 5.83 3.38 16.14
N PRO A 141 6.79 2.77 15.43
CA PRO A 141 7.41 3.41 14.29
C PRO A 141 6.39 3.65 13.16
N GLU A 142 6.47 4.84 12.57
CA GLU A 142 5.69 5.22 11.40
C GLU A 142 6.65 5.47 10.23
N LEU A 143 6.34 4.87 9.08
CA LEU A 143 7.12 5.05 7.86
C LEU A 143 6.24 5.52 6.71
N MET A 144 6.82 6.36 5.87
CA MET A 144 6.29 6.69 4.55
C MET A 144 7.05 5.91 3.48
N HIS A 145 6.34 5.51 2.44
CA HIS A 145 6.91 4.79 1.31
C HIS A 145 6.49 5.46 0.00
N LYS A 146 7.44 5.49 -0.94
CA LYS A 146 7.22 5.89 -2.33
C LYS A 146 7.80 4.82 -3.22
N ILE A 147 6.99 4.31 -4.16
CA ILE A 147 7.46 3.38 -5.18
C ILE A 147 7.48 4.13 -6.50
N GLU A 148 8.63 4.10 -7.15
CA GLU A 148 8.86 4.68 -8.46
C GLU A 148 9.18 3.58 -9.46
N LYS A 149 8.75 3.78 -10.70
CA LYS A 149 9.17 2.99 -11.85
C LYS A 149 10.03 3.84 -12.79
N LEU A 150 11.02 3.21 -13.37
CA LEU A 150 11.70 3.69 -14.56
C LEU A 150 11.16 2.88 -15.74
N ASN A 151 10.46 3.54 -16.67
CA ASN A 151 9.88 2.88 -17.83
C ASN A 151 10.92 2.70 -18.94
N LYS A 152 10.53 2.02 -20.03
CA LYS A 152 11.40 1.78 -21.20
C LYS A 152 11.86 3.05 -21.92
N GLU A 153 11.10 4.12 -21.79
CA GLU A 153 11.40 5.44 -22.37
C GLU A 153 12.40 6.22 -21.50
N GLY A 154 12.77 5.70 -20.33
CA GLY A 154 13.69 6.35 -19.40
C GLY A 154 13.01 7.40 -18.50
N GLU A 155 11.70 7.39 -18.39
CA GLU A 155 10.94 8.28 -17.52
C GLU A 155 10.74 7.67 -16.14
N ILE A 156 10.92 8.48 -15.10
CA ILE A 156 10.65 8.10 -13.71
C ILE A 156 9.24 8.57 -13.35
N GLN A 157 8.44 7.64 -12.84
CA GLN A 157 7.07 7.92 -12.41
C GLN A 157 6.77 7.28 -11.07
N THR A 158 6.15 8.04 -10.15
CA THR A 158 5.60 7.48 -8.91
C THR A 158 4.38 6.62 -9.24
N VAL A 159 4.41 5.38 -8.78
CA VAL A 159 3.34 4.39 -9.03
C VAL A 159 2.55 4.06 -7.77
N SER A 160 3.14 4.27 -6.59
CA SER A 160 2.45 4.07 -5.33
C SER A 160 3.04 4.96 -4.23
N LEU A 161 2.16 5.39 -3.32
CA LEU A 161 2.50 6.07 -2.09
C LEU A 161 1.83 5.33 -0.94
N ALA A 162 2.55 5.13 0.15
CA ALA A 162 2.00 4.44 1.30
C ALA A 162 2.52 5.00 2.63
N ARG A 163 1.76 4.71 3.67
CA ARG A 163 2.11 4.92 5.07
C ARG A 163 1.93 3.61 5.80
N THR A 164 2.86 3.27 6.67
CA THR A 164 2.76 2.08 7.53
C THR A 164 3.00 2.45 8.98
N VAL A 165 2.23 1.85 9.88
CA VAL A 165 2.43 1.94 11.33
C VAL A 165 2.77 0.55 11.84
N TRP A 166 3.73 0.50 12.75
CA TRP A 166 4.27 -0.74 13.28
C TRP A 166 4.19 -0.76 14.80
N ARG A 167 4.16 -1.95 15.38
CA ARG A 167 4.20 -2.16 16.82
C ARG A 167 5.12 -3.33 17.12
N LYS A 168 5.84 -3.25 18.23
CA LYS A 168 6.65 -4.38 18.71
C LYS A 168 5.81 -5.64 18.80
N ARG A 169 6.37 -6.76 18.39
CA ARG A 169 5.79 -8.08 18.63
C ARG A 169 5.85 -8.36 20.13
N ASP A 170 4.76 -8.87 20.68
CA ASP A 170 4.80 -9.42 22.02
C ASP A 170 5.88 -10.51 22.04
N SER A 171 6.73 -10.52 23.07
CA SER A 171 7.72 -11.58 23.23
C SER A 171 6.96 -12.91 23.25
N VAL A 172 7.09 -13.69 22.19
CA VAL A 172 6.63 -15.06 22.22
C VAL A 172 7.52 -15.75 23.24
N HIS A 173 6.96 -16.03 24.43
CA HIS A 173 7.65 -16.92 25.36
C HIS A 173 7.87 -18.24 24.63
N GLN A 174 9.16 -18.51 24.28
CA GLN A 174 9.63 -19.79 23.81
C GLN A 174 9.46 -20.84 24.90
#